data_a9932b4541e01beb1d1200a116317d5b
#
_entry.id   a9932b4541e01beb1d1200a116317d5b
#
_cell.length_a   1.000
_cell.length_b   1.000
_cell.length_c   1.000
_cell.angle_alpha   90.00
_cell.angle_beta   90.00
_cell.angle_gamma   90.00
#
_symmetry.space_group_name_H-M   'P 1'
#
loop_
_entity.id
_entity.type
_entity.pdbx_description
1 polymer ?
#
loop_
_entity_poly.entity_id
_entity_poly.type
_entity_poly.pdbx_seq_one_letter_code
_entity_poly.pdbx_strand_id
1 'polypeptide(L)'
;MSKKPTVLMILDGYGLNEKTEGNAIAMAKTPVMDKLMSEYPCVKGNASGLAVGLPDGQMGNSEVGHMNMGAGRIIYQELTKITKAIEDGVFFENKALLAACENAKKNDSALHLMGLVSDGGVHSHIGHIFGLLELAKRQGLEKVYVHCFLDGRDTPPASGKEYVEQLEAKMKEIGVGEVASVSGRYYAMDRDNRWDRVEKAYKALSAGEGETAASATEGIQASYDADVTDEFVVPFVVTKDGAPVATIKENDSVVFFNFRPDRARELTRTFCDDSFDGFDRGDRIKTTFVCFTEYDATIENKQVAFVKEEITNTFGEFLAKNGKKQARIAETEKYAHVTFFFNGGVEEPNEGEDRILVKSPKVATYDLKPEMSAYEVCDKLVAAIKSDKYDVNVINFANPDMVGHTGVIEAAVKAIEAVDECVGKAYEALKEADGQMFICADHGNAEYMIDEETKEPFTAHTTNPVPFILVNADPAYKLKEDGCLADIAPTLIELMGMEQPSEMTGTSLLVK
;
A
#
# COMPACT_ATOMS: atom_id res chain seq x y z
N MET A 1 -41.85 -11.73 2.82
CA MET A 1 -41.52 -10.61 1.90
C MET A 1 -40.25 -11.04 1.17
N SER A 2 -40.19 -10.84 -0.15
CA SER A 2 -38.95 -11.06 -0.89
C SER A 2 -37.90 -10.06 -0.41
N LYS A 3 -36.63 -10.45 -0.46
CA LYS A 3 -35.53 -9.57 -0.10
C LYS A 3 -35.39 -8.47 -1.15
N LYS A 4 -35.00 -7.27 -0.74
CA LYS A 4 -34.55 -6.21 -1.64
C LYS A 4 -33.03 -6.37 -1.81
N PRO A 5 -32.55 -7.01 -2.91
CA PRO A 5 -31.13 -7.27 -3.07
C PRO A 5 -30.37 -5.96 -3.31
N THR A 6 -29.22 -5.83 -2.63
CA THR A 6 -28.28 -4.74 -2.87
C THR A 6 -27.08 -5.29 -3.66
N VAL A 7 -26.68 -4.62 -4.73
CA VAL A 7 -25.55 -4.99 -5.56
C VAL A 7 -24.46 -3.94 -5.46
N LEU A 8 -23.24 -4.33 -5.15
CA LEU A 8 -22.03 -3.56 -5.39
C LEU A 8 -21.39 -4.09 -6.67
N MET A 9 -21.42 -3.27 -7.72
CA MET A 9 -20.83 -3.61 -9.02
C MET A 9 -19.54 -2.82 -9.23
N ILE A 10 -18.44 -3.51 -9.34
CA ILE A 10 -17.10 -2.94 -9.54
C ILE A 10 -16.70 -3.18 -10.99
N LEU A 11 -16.53 -2.10 -11.75
CA LEU A 11 -16.01 -2.11 -13.12
C LEU A 11 -14.52 -1.83 -13.04
N ASP A 12 -13.72 -2.88 -12.87
CA ASP A 12 -12.29 -2.79 -12.58
C ASP A 12 -11.55 -2.00 -13.67
N GLY A 13 -10.81 -0.96 -13.29
CA GLY A 13 -10.07 -0.12 -14.23
C GLY A 13 -10.92 0.85 -15.06
N TYR A 14 -12.18 1.08 -14.72
CA TYR A 14 -13.09 1.99 -15.44
C TYR A 14 -12.98 3.43 -14.88
N GLY A 15 -11.96 4.17 -15.31
CA GLY A 15 -11.77 5.57 -14.93
C GLY A 15 -12.62 6.55 -15.74
N LEU A 16 -12.61 7.82 -15.32
CA LEU A 16 -13.29 8.91 -15.99
C LEU A 16 -12.28 9.88 -16.61
N ASN A 17 -12.39 10.13 -17.92
CA ASN A 17 -11.57 11.09 -18.64
C ASN A 17 -12.42 11.78 -19.71
N GLU A 18 -12.33 13.10 -19.80
CA GLU A 18 -13.10 13.90 -20.75
C GLU A 18 -12.55 13.82 -22.19
N LYS A 19 -11.30 13.37 -22.35
CA LYS A 19 -10.66 13.19 -23.66
C LYS A 19 -11.13 11.89 -24.31
N THR A 20 -11.28 11.92 -25.63
CA THR A 20 -11.66 10.72 -26.41
C THR A 20 -10.46 10.01 -27.05
N GLU A 21 -9.40 10.73 -27.40
CA GLU A 21 -8.18 10.11 -27.97
C GLU A 21 -7.51 9.22 -26.92
N GLY A 22 -7.27 7.97 -27.24
CA GLY A 22 -6.68 7.01 -26.33
C GLY A 22 -7.58 6.55 -25.18
N ASN A 23 -8.86 6.91 -25.19
CA ASN A 23 -9.86 6.55 -24.19
C ASN A 23 -10.79 5.46 -24.73
N ALA A 24 -10.51 4.20 -24.39
CA ALA A 24 -11.32 3.07 -24.87
C ALA A 24 -12.78 3.14 -24.39
N ILE A 25 -13.03 3.74 -23.22
CA ILE A 25 -14.37 3.91 -22.66
C ILE A 25 -15.18 4.90 -23.51
N ALA A 26 -14.59 6.07 -23.83
CA ALA A 26 -15.24 7.08 -24.65
C ALA A 26 -15.41 6.66 -26.13
N MET A 27 -14.58 5.73 -26.61
CA MET A 27 -14.67 5.17 -27.97
C MET A 27 -15.67 4.02 -28.09
N ALA A 28 -15.98 3.35 -26.99
CA ALA A 28 -16.92 2.22 -26.95
C ALA A 28 -18.36 2.70 -27.05
N LYS A 29 -19.22 1.81 -27.53
CA LYS A 29 -20.68 2.02 -27.48
C LYS A 29 -21.22 1.50 -26.16
N THR A 30 -21.58 2.40 -25.28
CA THR A 30 -22.01 2.13 -23.89
C THR A 30 -23.42 2.65 -23.60
N PRO A 31 -24.44 2.28 -24.38
CA PRO A 31 -25.77 2.86 -24.23
C PRO A 31 -26.41 2.61 -22.86
N VAL A 32 -26.03 1.54 -22.17
CA VAL A 32 -26.54 1.23 -20.83
C VAL A 32 -25.87 2.14 -19.79
N MET A 33 -24.55 2.21 -19.77
CA MET A 33 -23.82 3.10 -18.85
C MET A 33 -24.18 4.56 -19.09
N ASP A 34 -24.28 5.01 -20.35
CA ASP A 34 -24.70 6.38 -20.70
C ASP A 34 -26.08 6.70 -20.13
N LYS A 35 -27.02 5.77 -20.26
CA LYS A 35 -28.35 5.88 -19.68
C LYS A 35 -28.30 5.96 -18.16
N LEU A 36 -27.59 5.03 -17.50
CA LEU A 36 -27.53 4.98 -16.04
C LEU A 36 -26.87 6.24 -15.47
N MET A 37 -25.79 6.72 -16.08
CA MET A 37 -25.13 7.96 -15.66
C MET A 37 -25.97 9.21 -15.85
N SER A 38 -26.91 9.21 -16.82
CA SER A 38 -27.80 10.35 -17.08
C SER A 38 -29.08 10.32 -16.25
N GLU A 39 -29.62 9.14 -15.94
CA GLU A 39 -30.92 9.00 -15.26
C GLU A 39 -30.80 8.87 -13.72
N TYR A 40 -29.65 8.47 -13.21
CA TYR A 40 -29.43 8.21 -11.79
C TYR A 40 -28.38 9.14 -11.18
N PRO A 41 -28.36 9.31 -9.84
CA PRO A 41 -27.30 10.05 -9.16
C PRO A 41 -25.92 9.48 -9.54
N CYS A 42 -25.09 10.33 -10.14
CA CYS A 42 -23.75 9.98 -10.61
C CYS A 42 -22.77 11.09 -10.22
N VAL A 43 -21.69 10.74 -9.53
CA VAL A 43 -20.62 11.64 -9.11
C VAL A 43 -19.25 11.02 -9.38
N LYS A 44 -18.20 11.83 -9.29
CA LYS A 44 -16.80 11.37 -9.36
C LYS A 44 -16.35 10.87 -7.99
N GLY A 45 -15.73 9.71 -7.96
CA GLY A 45 -15.10 9.13 -6.76
C GLY A 45 -13.57 9.16 -6.84
N ASN A 46 -12.91 9.40 -5.72
CA ASN A 46 -11.46 9.39 -5.62
C ASN A 46 -10.95 7.96 -5.37
N ALA A 47 -10.07 7.48 -6.25
CA ALA A 47 -9.54 6.10 -6.22
C ALA A 47 -8.01 6.05 -6.28
N SER A 48 -7.31 7.14 -5.94
CA SER A 48 -5.85 7.25 -6.00
C SER A 48 -5.27 8.07 -4.86
N GLY A 49 -3.97 8.03 -4.68
CA GLY A 49 -3.24 8.84 -3.70
C GLY A 49 -3.78 8.68 -2.27
N LEU A 50 -3.78 9.77 -1.53
CA LEU A 50 -4.16 9.78 -0.11
C LEU A 50 -5.60 9.30 0.15
N ALA A 51 -6.49 9.47 -0.83
CA ALA A 51 -7.90 9.03 -0.72
C ALA A 51 -8.05 7.48 -0.62
N VAL A 52 -7.01 6.75 -0.94
CA VAL A 52 -6.95 5.27 -0.80
C VAL A 52 -5.77 4.80 0.04
N GLY A 53 -5.09 5.70 0.76
CA GLY A 53 -3.99 5.37 1.67
C GLY A 53 -2.63 5.18 0.99
N LEU A 54 -2.48 5.63 -0.25
CA LEU A 54 -1.23 5.68 -1.01
C LEU A 54 -0.58 7.07 -0.92
N PRO A 55 0.71 7.22 -1.25
CA PRO A 55 1.33 8.53 -1.39
C PRO A 55 0.55 9.43 -2.34
N ASP A 56 0.64 10.75 -2.13
CA ASP A 56 -0.02 11.72 -3.01
C ASP A 56 0.46 11.56 -4.46
N GLY A 57 -0.50 11.65 -5.41
CA GLY A 57 -0.22 11.46 -6.84
C GLY A 57 0.06 10.03 -7.28
N GLN A 58 0.06 9.04 -6.39
CA GLN A 58 0.22 7.64 -6.78
C GLN A 58 -1.10 7.05 -7.28
N MET A 59 -1.05 6.37 -8.42
CA MET A 59 -2.20 5.65 -8.99
C MET A 59 -2.70 4.56 -8.05
N GLY A 60 -4.04 4.37 -8.00
CA GLY A 60 -4.66 3.26 -7.28
C GLY A 60 -4.34 1.90 -7.91
N ASN A 61 -4.75 0.85 -7.22
CA ASN A 61 -4.69 -0.53 -7.71
C ASN A 61 -5.82 -1.35 -7.10
N SER A 62 -6.09 -2.52 -7.68
CA SER A 62 -7.24 -3.34 -7.29
C SER A 62 -7.14 -3.84 -5.84
N GLU A 63 -5.94 -4.18 -5.34
CA GLU A 63 -5.74 -4.67 -3.97
C GLU A 63 -6.15 -3.58 -2.96
N VAL A 64 -5.58 -2.40 -3.12
CA VAL A 64 -5.85 -1.24 -2.25
C VAL A 64 -7.30 -0.78 -2.39
N GLY A 65 -7.83 -0.69 -3.62
CA GLY A 65 -9.20 -0.26 -3.88
C GLY A 65 -10.22 -1.17 -3.20
N HIS A 66 -10.13 -2.48 -3.41
CA HIS A 66 -11.05 -3.45 -2.81
C HIS A 66 -10.93 -3.51 -1.28
N MET A 67 -9.70 -3.37 -0.75
CA MET A 67 -9.47 -3.32 0.69
C MET A 67 -10.16 -2.11 1.33
N ASN A 68 -10.03 -0.92 0.74
CA ASN A 68 -10.70 0.29 1.23
C ASN A 68 -12.23 0.17 1.16
N MET A 69 -12.76 -0.34 0.04
CA MET A 69 -14.19 -0.59 -0.11
C MET A 69 -14.73 -1.53 0.97
N GLY A 70 -14.05 -2.66 1.19
CA GLY A 70 -14.47 -3.66 2.16
C GLY A 70 -14.27 -3.24 3.61
N ALA A 71 -13.23 -2.47 3.90
CA ALA A 71 -12.94 -1.97 5.25
C ALA A 71 -13.85 -0.79 5.67
N GLY A 72 -14.45 -0.07 4.72
CA GLY A 72 -15.23 1.14 5.00
C GLY A 72 -14.40 2.26 5.64
N ARG A 73 -13.08 2.24 5.42
CA ARG A 73 -12.12 3.22 5.90
C ARG A 73 -10.87 3.23 5.05
N ILE A 74 -10.13 4.35 5.07
CA ILE A 74 -8.86 4.44 4.35
C ILE A 74 -7.82 3.57 5.06
N ILE A 75 -7.25 2.59 4.34
CA ILE A 75 -6.18 1.71 4.82
C ILE A 75 -4.86 2.25 4.29
N TYR A 76 -4.15 2.97 5.13
CA TYR A 76 -2.86 3.56 4.76
C TYR A 76 -1.79 2.48 4.59
N GLN A 77 -1.08 2.53 3.46
CA GLN A 77 0.14 1.75 3.26
C GLN A 77 1.24 2.26 4.21
N GLU A 78 2.20 1.40 4.57
CA GLU A 78 3.19 1.71 5.62
C GLU A 78 3.91 3.04 5.39
N LEU A 79 4.35 3.32 4.16
CA LEU A 79 4.96 4.61 3.81
C LEU A 79 4.07 5.79 4.18
N THR A 80 2.83 5.78 3.71
CA THR A 80 1.86 6.86 3.93
C THR A 80 1.44 6.94 5.39
N LYS A 81 1.24 5.79 6.06
CA LYS A 81 0.89 5.69 7.47
C LYS A 81 1.95 6.38 8.36
N ILE A 82 3.22 6.09 8.13
CA ILE A 82 4.32 6.65 8.93
C ILE A 82 4.49 8.14 8.61
N THR A 83 4.46 8.52 7.33
CA THR A 83 4.54 9.94 6.92
C THR A 83 3.43 10.75 7.56
N LYS A 84 2.19 10.26 7.48
CA LYS A 84 1.04 10.91 8.11
C LYS A 84 1.15 10.98 9.63
N ALA A 85 1.67 9.93 10.28
CA ALA A 85 1.90 9.95 11.72
C ALA A 85 2.89 11.06 12.14
N ILE A 86 3.90 11.34 11.31
CA ILE A 86 4.85 12.47 11.55
C ILE A 86 4.13 13.81 11.39
N GLU A 87 3.35 13.98 10.32
CA GLU A 87 2.60 15.20 10.02
C GLU A 87 1.56 15.51 11.10
N ASP A 88 0.81 14.52 11.53
CA ASP A 88 -0.22 14.63 12.57
C ASP A 88 0.37 14.73 14.00
N GLY A 89 1.66 14.46 14.16
CA GLY A 89 2.36 14.53 15.44
C GLY A 89 2.28 13.28 16.31
N VAL A 90 1.45 12.29 15.97
CA VAL A 90 1.29 11.04 16.75
C VAL A 90 2.54 10.15 16.72
N PHE A 91 3.41 10.34 15.72
CA PHE A 91 4.72 9.71 15.65
C PHE A 91 5.55 9.97 16.91
N PHE A 92 5.49 11.19 17.43
CA PHE A 92 6.27 11.64 18.59
C PHE A 92 5.73 11.12 19.93
N GLU A 93 4.57 10.44 19.90
CA GLU A 93 3.95 9.77 21.03
C GLU A 93 4.10 8.24 20.96
N ASN A 94 4.79 7.71 19.94
CA ASN A 94 4.97 6.30 19.73
C ASN A 94 5.75 5.64 20.88
N LYS A 95 5.12 4.70 21.57
CA LYS A 95 5.63 4.10 22.81
C LYS A 95 6.98 3.39 22.64
N ALA A 96 7.18 2.67 21.52
CA ALA A 96 8.44 1.95 21.28
C ALA A 96 9.59 2.93 20.98
N LEU A 97 9.33 3.97 20.19
CA LEU A 97 10.32 4.99 19.90
C LEU A 97 10.68 5.81 21.15
N LEU A 98 9.69 6.17 21.98
CA LEU A 98 9.93 6.82 23.27
C LEU A 98 10.72 5.93 24.23
N ALA A 99 10.44 4.63 24.29
CA ALA A 99 11.18 3.67 25.10
C ALA A 99 12.66 3.60 24.71
N ALA A 100 12.99 3.66 23.40
CA ALA A 100 14.37 3.75 22.94
C ALA A 100 15.07 5.05 23.42
N CYS A 101 14.37 6.18 23.34
CA CYS A 101 14.89 7.45 23.82
C CYS A 101 15.09 7.45 25.36
N GLU A 102 14.15 6.91 26.10
CA GLU A 102 14.23 6.79 27.56
C GLU A 102 15.37 5.87 27.99
N ASN A 103 15.58 4.74 27.30
CA ASN A 103 16.70 3.85 27.56
C ASN A 103 18.04 4.57 27.38
N ALA A 104 18.21 5.30 26.27
CA ALA A 104 19.43 6.06 26.00
C ALA A 104 19.70 7.11 27.10
N LYS A 105 18.66 7.84 27.54
CA LYS A 105 18.79 8.81 28.65
C LYS A 105 19.15 8.14 29.97
N LYS A 106 18.45 7.06 30.32
CA LYS A 106 18.62 6.36 31.59
C LYS A 106 20.04 5.79 31.77
N ASN A 107 20.62 5.29 30.68
CA ASN A 107 21.93 4.64 30.69
C ASN A 107 23.07 5.61 30.30
N ASP A 108 22.76 6.87 30.01
CA ASP A 108 23.71 7.83 29.40
C ASP A 108 24.39 7.24 28.14
N SER A 109 23.63 6.46 27.38
CA SER A 109 24.07 5.72 26.19
C SER A 109 23.60 6.42 24.90
N ALA A 110 23.92 5.84 23.76
CA ALA A 110 23.60 6.39 22.46
C ALA A 110 22.27 5.89 21.90
N LEU A 111 21.66 6.72 21.05
CA LEU A 111 20.59 6.32 20.12
C LEU A 111 21.21 6.16 18.73
N HIS A 112 21.11 4.97 18.17
CA HIS A 112 21.54 4.63 16.82
C HIS A 112 20.34 4.50 15.90
N LEU A 113 20.36 5.21 14.77
CA LEU A 113 19.35 5.16 13.73
C LEU A 113 19.96 4.47 12.51
N MET A 114 19.39 3.38 12.02
CA MET A 114 19.92 2.68 10.86
C MET A 114 18.81 2.35 9.84
N GLY A 115 19.16 2.38 8.57
CA GLY A 115 18.23 2.07 7.50
C GLY A 115 18.62 2.68 6.17
N LEU A 116 17.80 2.40 5.15
CA LEU A 116 18.01 2.87 3.78
C LEU A 116 17.71 4.37 3.68
N VAL A 117 18.70 5.14 3.23
CA VAL A 117 18.61 6.61 3.13
C VAL A 117 18.37 6.99 1.66
N SER A 118 17.10 7.06 1.29
CA SER A 118 16.64 7.55 -0.01
C SER A 118 15.17 8.00 0.07
N ASP A 119 14.67 8.58 -1.00
CA ASP A 119 13.24 8.92 -1.20
C ASP A 119 12.49 7.88 -2.02
N GLY A 120 13.12 6.76 -2.37
CA GLY A 120 12.54 5.71 -3.21
C GLY A 120 11.23 5.09 -2.68
N GLY A 121 11.00 5.15 -1.36
CA GLY A 121 9.71 4.80 -0.76
C GLY A 121 9.35 3.31 -0.80
N VAL A 122 10.28 2.43 -1.18
CA VAL A 122 10.04 0.98 -1.27
C VAL A 122 10.34 0.26 0.05
N HIS A 123 11.44 0.60 0.70
CA HIS A 123 11.88 -0.01 1.97
C HIS A 123 11.86 0.97 3.14
N SER A 124 12.06 2.23 2.85
CA SER A 124 12.18 3.34 3.80
C SER A 124 11.87 4.65 3.08
N HIS A 125 11.90 5.75 3.81
CA HIS A 125 11.84 7.08 3.24
C HIS A 125 12.67 8.05 4.08
N ILE A 126 13.44 8.93 3.42
CA ILE A 126 14.33 9.90 4.09
C ILE A 126 13.57 10.82 5.05
N GLY A 127 12.32 11.16 4.77
CA GLY A 127 11.44 11.93 5.67
C GLY A 127 11.21 11.26 7.02
N HIS A 128 11.28 9.93 7.09
CA HIS A 128 11.06 9.22 8.35
C HIS A 128 12.27 9.33 9.30
N ILE A 129 13.50 9.30 8.77
CA ILE A 129 14.68 9.55 9.61
C ILE A 129 14.71 11.02 10.09
N PHE A 130 14.22 11.97 9.30
CA PHE A 130 14.06 13.34 9.76
C PHE A 130 13.11 13.42 10.96
N GLY A 131 12.00 12.67 10.92
CA GLY A 131 11.10 12.54 12.08
C GLY A 131 11.77 11.95 13.31
N LEU A 132 12.64 10.94 13.14
CA LEU A 132 13.41 10.35 14.25
C LEU A 132 14.42 11.33 14.86
N LEU A 133 15.10 12.13 14.04
CA LEU A 133 16.01 13.17 14.51
C LEU A 133 15.26 14.26 15.30
N GLU A 134 14.11 14.67 14.81
CA GLU A 134 13.23 15.60 15.52
C GLU A 134 12.74 15.02 16.85
N LEU A 135 12.36 13.74 16.88
CA LEU A 135 12.01 13.03 18.12
C LEU A 135 13.18 13.04 19.11
N ALA A 136 14.38 12.68 18.67
CA ALA A 136 15.58 12.67 19.49
C ALA A 136 15.86 14.07 20.09
N LYS A 137 15.70 15.11 19.28
CA LYS A 137 15.83 16.51 19.73
C LYS A 137 14.79 16.88 20.79
N ARG A 138 13.51 16.55 20.54
CA ARG A 138 12.42 16.80 21.51
C ARG A 138 12.66 16.06 22.82
N GLN A 139 13.27 14.88 22.77
CA GLN A 139 13.63 14.09 23.95
C GLN A 139 14.93 14.57 24.62
N GLY A 140 15.64 15.55 24.06
CA GLY A 140 16.87 16.11 24.64
C GLY A 140 18.08 15.17 24.55
N LEU A 141 18.12 14.27 23.54
CA LEU A 141 19.25 13.40 23.30
C LEU A 141 20.39 14.15 22.60
N GLU A 142 21.62 13.90 23.02
CA GLU A 142 22.84 14.49 22.44
C GLU A 142 23.65 13.43 21.66
N LYS A 143 23.66 12.19 22.14
CA LYS A 143 24.40 11.07 21.54
C LYS A 143 23.50 10.34 20.53
N VAL A 144 23.37 10.89 19.33
CA VAL A 144 22.51 10.34 18.25
C VAL A 144 23.38 10.09 17.01
N TYR A 145 23.43 8.85 16.55
CA TYR A 145 24.26 8.44 15.44
C TYR A 145 23.46 7.76 14.35
N VAL A 146 23.80 8.03 13.10
CA VAL A 146 23.14 7.44 11.95
C VAL A 146 24.06 6.53 11.18
N HIS A 147 23.54 5.36 10.83
CA HIS A 147 24.18 4.37 9.98
C HIS A 147 23.39 4.33 8.66
N CYS A 148 23.95 4.93 7.61
CA CYS A 148 23.30 5.10 6.34
C CYS A 148 23.47 3.84 5.47
N PHE A 149 22.34 3.27 5.00
CA PHE A 149 22.37 2.28 3.93
C PHE A 149 22.02 2.99 2.63
N LEU A 150 22.85 2.76 1.57
CA LEU A 150 22.66 3.41 0.27
C LEU A 150 21.86 2.52 -0.66
N ASP A 151 21.02 3.17 -1.48
CA ASP A 151 20.03 2.50 -2.33
C ASP A 151 20.60 2.07 -3.69
N GLY A 152 20.56 2.93 -4.67
CA GLY A 152 21.03 2.68 -6.03
C GLY A 152 20.24 1.65 -6.82
N ARG A 153 19.09 1.19 -6.30
CA ARG A 153 18.20 0.20 -6.91
C ARG A 153 16.78 0.73 -7.11
N ASP A 154 16.22 1.34 -6.06
CA ASP A 154 14.91 1.99 -6.09
C ASP A 154 15.05 3.49 -6.44
N THR A 155 16.28 3.97 -6.46
CA THR A 155 16.71 5.32 -6.88
C THR A 155 17.91 5.20 -7.84
N PRO A 156 18.30 6.28 -8.55
CA PRO A 156 19.44 6.24 -9.46
C PRO A 156 20.72 5.73 -8.80
N PRO A 157 21.57 4.97 -9.52
CA PRO A 157 22.69 4.22 -8.93
C PRO A 157 23.77 5.04 -8.20
N ALA A 158 23.85 6.35 -8.42
CA ALA A 158 24.83 7.25 -7.82
C ALA A 158 24.19 8.51 -7.21
N SER A 159 23.02 8.34 -6.58
CA SER A 159 22.27 9.41 -5.91
C SER A 159 22.47 9.44 -4.39
N GLY A 160 23.07 8.40 -3.83
CA GLY A 160 23.22 8.21 -2.36
C GLY A 160 23.98 9.32 -1.68
N LYS A 161 25.01 9.88 -2.35
CA LYS A 161 25.76 11.03 -1.82
C LYS A 161 24.86 12.24 -1.58
N GLU A 162 23.98 12.56 -2.52
CA GLU A 162 23.05 13.69 -2.41
C GLU A 162 22.06 13.46 -1.25
N TYR A 163 21.53 12.26 -1.06
CA TYR A 163 20.67 11.95 0.08
C TYR A 163 21.39 12.06 1.42
N VAL A 164 22.65 11.65 1.51
CA VAL A 164 23.45 11.82 2.73
C VAL A 164 23.74 13.30 2.99
N GLU A 165 24.03 14.10 1.98
CA GLU A 165 24.18 15.57 2.10
C GLU A 165 22.88 16.23 2.62
N GLN A 166 21.71 15.82 2.12
CA GLN A 166 20.41 16.28 2.63
C GLN A 166 20.21 15.89 4.09
N LEU A 167 20.57 14.67 4.47
CA LEU A 167 20.50 14.19 5.85
C LEU A 167 21.40 15.00 6.78
N GLU A 168 22.66 15.22 6.41
CA GLU A 168 23.62 16.02 7.19
C GLU A 168 23.16 17.48 7.34
N ALA A 169 22.60 18.06 6.27
CA ALA A 169 22.00 19.40 6.33
C ALA A 169 20.83 19.44 7.33
N LYS A 170 19.96 18.40 7.33
CA LYS A 170 18.83 18.30 8.25
C LYS A 170 19.27 18.08 9.70
N MET A 171 20.29 17.28 9.93
CA MET A 171 20.92 17.13 11.27
C MET A 171 21.43 18.47 11.81
N LYS A 172 22.09 19.24 10.95
CA LYS A 172 22.59 20.57 11.31
C LYS A 172 21.44 21.56 11.61
N GLU A 173 20.36 21.51 10.83
CA GLU A 173 19.15 22.33 11.05
C GLU A 173 18.50 22.02 12.41
N ILE A 174 18.29 20.73 12.71
CA ILE A 174 17.67 20.27 13.97
C ILE A 174 18.64 20.43 15.15
N GLY A 175 19.94 20.35 14.90
CA GLY A 175 20.99 20.46 15.91
C GLY A 175 21.21 19.18 16.71
N VAL A 176 21.03 18.01 16.08
CA VAL A 176 21.30 16.68 16.65
C VAL A 176 21.57 15.67 15.54
N GLY A 177 22.43 14.68 15.83
CA GLY A 177 22.76 13.58 14.93
C GLY A 177 24.11 13.76 14.25
N GLU A 178 24.77 12.63 13.97
CA GLU A 178 26.01 12.53 13.23
C GLU A 178 26.06 11.19 12.49
N VAL A 179 26.58 11.18 11.24
CA VAL A 179 26.74 9.93 10.49
C VAL A 179 27.95 9.18 11.03
N ALA A 180 27.76 7.92 11.42
CA ALA A 180 28.79 7.05 11.99
C ALA A 180 29.32 6.00 11.01
N SER A 181 28.49 5.49 10.10
CA SER A 181 28.90 4.54 9.08
C SER A 181 28.00 4.61 7.84
N VAL A 182 28.53 4.11 6.74
CA VAL A 182 27.81 3.99 5.46
C VAL A 182 28.04 2.60 4.89
N SER A 183 26.99 2.02 4.29
CA SER A 183 27.05 0.71 3.66
C SER A 183 26.07 0.65 2.48
N GLY A 184 26.47 0.06 1.37
CA GLY A 184 25.52 -0.27 0.31
C GLY A 184 24.51 -1.33 0.77
N ARG A 185 23.31 -1.26 0.24
CA ARG A 185 22.22 -2.21 0.56
C ARG A 185 22.55 -3.66 0.24
N TYR A 186 23.48 -3.91 -0.67
CA TYR A 186 23.99 -5.24 -0.99
C TYR A 186 24.52 -5.98 0.24
N TYR A 187 25.11 -5.25 1.20
CA TYR A 187 25.65 -5.77 2.45
C TYR A 187 24.66 -5.70 3.61
N ALA A 188 24.09 -4.52 3.85
CA ALA A 188 23.25 -4.26 5.03
C ALA A 188 21.81 -4.74 4.87
N MET A 189 21.39 -5.08 3.67
CA MET A 189 19.99 -5.43 3.34
C MET A 189 19.92 -6.71 2.49
N ASP A 190 20.76 -7.69 2.79
CA ASP A 190 20.64 -9.02 2.18
C ASP A 190 19.34 -9.72 2.61
N ARG A 191 18.83 -10.63 1.78
CA ARG A 191 17.65 -11.46 2.07
C ARG A 191 17.82 -12.92 1.61
N ASP A 192 19.04 -13.27 1.19
CA ASP A 192 19.34 -14.56 0.57
C ASP A 192 20.28 -15.41 1.45
N ASN A 193 20.36 -15.06 2.77
CA ASN A 193 21.24 -15.71 3.78
C ASN A 193 22.72 -15.68 3.39
N ARG A 194 23.15 -14.60 2.73
CA ARG A 194 24.53 -14.33 2.42
C ARG A 194 25.18 -13.66 3.62
N TRP A 195 25.42 -14.47 4.64
CA TRP A 195 25.97 -14.01 5.92
C TRP A 195 27.34 -13.37 5.79
N ASP A 196 28.11 -13.74 4.77
CA ASP A 196 29.38 -13.10 4.40
C ASP A 196 29.23 -11.60 4.06
N ARG A 197 28.06 -11.19 3.57
CA ARG A 197 27.72 -9.77 3.32
C ARG A 197 27.25 -9.09 4.59
N VAL A 198 26.31 -9.71 5.29
CA VAL A 198 25.71 -9.18 6.52
C VAL A 198 26.77 -8.96 7.60
N GLU A 199 27.75 -9.88 7.72
CA GLU A 199 28.86 -9.78 8.66
C GLU A 199 29.66 -8.49 8.48
N LYS A 200 29.94 -8.07 7.24
CA LYS A 200 30.69 -6.83 6.96
C LYS A 200 29.92 -5.60 7.46
N ALA A 201 28.61 -5.53 7.19
CA ALA A 201 27.78 -4.46 7.70
C ALA A 201 27.70 -4.49 9.23
N TYR A 202 27.49 -5.67 9.83
CA TYR A 202 27.44 -5.84 11.29
C TYR A 202 28.73 -5.38 11.97
N LYS A 203 29.90 -5.76 11.43
CA LYS A 203 31.21 -5.37 11.99
C LYS A 203 31.45 -3.87 11.91
N ALA A 204 31.05 -3.21 10.83
CA ALA A 204 31.09 -1.76 10.73
C ALA A 204 30.22 -1.07 11.80
N LEU A 205 29.02 -1.62 12.05
CA LEU A 205 28.06 -1.09 13.02
C LEU A 205 28.52 -1.31 14.47
N SER A 206 29.06 -2.48 14.81
CA SER A 206 29.31 -2.92 16.18
C SER A 206 30.76 -2.79 16.63
N ALA A 207 31.71 -3.11 15.74
CA ALA A 207 33.15 -3.11 16.05
C ALA A 207 33.91 -1.90 15.48
N GLY A 208 33.28 -1.14 14.57
CA GLY A 208 33.96 -0.08 13.83
C GLY A 208 35.02 -0.63 12.86
N GLU A 209 34.84 -1.89 12.42
CA GLU A 209 35.70 -2.54 11.46
C GLU A 209 35.23 -2.32 10.03
N GLY A 210 36.16 -2.11 9.12
CA GLY A 210 35.93 -1.89 7.70
C GLY A 210 36.83 -0.82 7.14
N GLU A 211 36.49 -0.31 5.95
CA GLU A 211 37.13 0.87 5.39
C GLU A 211 36.81 2.11 6.25
N THR A 212 37.63 3.15 6.14
CA THR A 212 37.45 4.36 6.93
C THR A 212 37.43 5.60 6.04
N ALA A 213 36.65 6.61 6.43
CA ALA A 213 36.61 7.90 5.76
C ALA A 213 36.51 9.02 6.80
N ALA A 214 37.00 10.21 6.46
CA ALA A 214 36.91 11.39 7.35
C ALA A 214 35.49 11.98 7.39
N SER A 215 34.68 11.75 6.36
CA SER A 215 33.24 12.07 6.33
C SER A 215 32.48 11.04 5.50
N ALA A 216 31.17 10.99 5.69
CA ALA A 216 30.30 10.09 4.92
C ALA A 216 30.36 10.41 3.42
N THR A 217 30.27 11.67 3.05
CA THR A 217 30.27 12.14 1.65
C THR A 217 31.61 11.91 0.94
N GLU A 218 32.74 12.05 1.65
CA GLU A 218 34.07 11.72 1.10
C GLU A 218 34.20 10.21 0.85
N GLY A 219 33.75 9.36 1.77
CA GLY A 219 33.78 7.90 1.59
C GLY A 219 32.92 7.43 0.42
N ILE A 220 31.72 8.00 0.27
CA ILE A 220 30.84 7.71 -0.87
C ILE A 220 31.50 8.18 -2.19
N GLN A 221 32.10 9.37 -2.22
CA GLN A 221 32.77 9.88 -3.41
C GLN A 221 33.96 8.98 -3.80
N ALA A 222 34.75 8.53 -2.82
CA ALA A 222 35.85 7.61 -3.07
C ALA A 222 35.39 6.28 -3.69
N SER A 223 34.22 5.78 -3.27
CA SER A 223 33.59 4.61 -3.89
C SER A 223 33.20 4.87 -5.34
N TYR A 224 32.59 6.04 -5.64
CA TYR A 224 32.21 6.41 -7.01
C TYR A 224 33.46 6.57 -7.90
N ASP A 225 34.52 7.16 -7.38
CA ASP A 225 35.81 7.31 -8.08
C ASP A 225 36.46 5.95 -8.41
N ALA A 226 36.08 4.90 -7.69
CA ALA A 226 36.47 3.51 -7.92
C ALA A 226 35.43 2.70 -8.73
N ASP A 227 34.49 3.37 -9.42
CA ASP A 227 33.37 2.76 -10.18
C ASP A 227 32.44 1.86 -9.34
N VAL A 228 32.37 2.10 -8.02
CA VAL A 228 31.45 1.40 -7.12
C VAL A 228 30.30 2.31 -6.75
N THR A 229 29.09 1.98 -7.24
CA THR A 229 27.85 2.75 -7.02
C THR A 229 27.15 2.36 -5.73
N ASP A 230 26.13 3.11 -5.34
CA ASP A 230 25.43 3.07 -4.06
C ASP A 230 25.14 1.67 -3.53
N GLU A 231 24.49 0.82 -4.35
CA GLU A 231 24.10 -0.53 -3.94
C GLU A 231 25.27 -1.37 -3.40
N PHE A 232 26.46 -1.18 -3.98
CA PHE A 232 27.63 -2.00 -3.75
C PHE A 232 28.72 -1.34 -2.91
N VAL A 233 28.47 -0.15 -2.36
CA VAL A 233 29.43 0.54 -1.47
C VAL A 233 29.81 -0.37 -0.33
N VAL A 234 31.11 -0.70 -0.24
CA VAL A 234 31.63 -1.52 0.82
C VAL A 234 31.45 -0.81 2.16
N PRO A 235 30.98 -1.51 3.22
CA PRO A 235 30.77 -0.87 4.51
C PRO A 235 32.02 -0.13 5.00
N PHE A 236 31.87 1.14 5.31
CA PHE A 236 32.92 1.96 5.87
C PHE A 236 32.45 2.74 7.11
N VAL A 237 33.40 3.11 7.94
CA VAL A 237 33.17 3.81 9.21
C VAL A 237 33.69 5.25 9.10
N VAL A 238 32.89 6.20 9.52
CA VAL A 238 33.33 7.60 9.63
C VAL A 238 34.21 7.75 10.87
N THR A 239 35.39 8.35 10.70
CA THR A 239 36.37 8.51 11.78
C THR A 239 36.67 9.96 12.07
N LYS A 240 36.86 10.27 13.37
CA LYS A 240 37.39 11.54 13.86
C LYS A 240 38.60 11.26 14.75
N ASP A 241 39.66 11.98 14.56
CA ASP A 241 40.93 11.82 15.31
C ASP A 241 41.43 10.38 15.34
N GLY A 242 41.20 9.63 14.25
CA GLY A 242 41.62 8.24 14.09
C GLY A 242 40.76 7.19 14.80
N ALA A 243 39.64 7.57 15.37
CA ALA A 243 38.68 6.65 16.00
C ALA A 243 37.31 6.72 15.30
N PRO A 244 36.55 5.60 15.28
CA PRO A 244 35.15 5.64 14.82
C PRO A 244 34.33 6.70 15.55
N VAL A 245 33.48 7.44 14.81
CA VAL A 245 32.53 8.40 15.38
C VAL A 245 31.66 7.73 16.44
N ALA A 246 31.09 6.58 16.12
CA ALA A 246 30.39 5.74 17.08
C ALA A 246 30.26 4.30 16.58
N THR A 247 30.10 3.37 17.53
CA THR A 247 29.72 1.99 17.32
C THR A 247 28.61 1.62 18.28
N ILE A 248 27.78 0.65 17.91
CA ILE A 248 26.68 0.14 18.76
C ILE A 248 27.27 -0.68 19.91
N LYS A 249 26.93 -0.33 21.14
CA LYS A 249 27.45 -0.92 22.39
C LYS A 249 26.32 -1.43 23.29
N GLU A 250 26.74 -2.12 24.33
CA GLU A 250 25.85 -2.58 25.40
C GLU A 250 25.05 -1.40 25.99
N ASN A 251 23.74 -1.61 26.17
CA ASN A 251 22.76 -0.63 26.64
C ASN A 251 22.41 0.51 25.69
N ASP A 252 22.96 0.56 24.47
CA ASP A 252 22.52 1.52 23.48
C ASP A 252 21.10 1.21 23.00
N SER A 253 20.48 2.21 22.41
CA SER A 253 19.20 2.05 21.71
C SER A 253 19.43 2.05 20.20
N VAL A 254 18.74 1.17 19.48
CA VAL A 254 18.82 1.06 18.02
C VAL A 254 17.41 1.18 17.45
N VAL A 255 17.21 2.04 16.45
CA VAL A 255 15.99 2.11 15.66
C VAL A 255 16.33 1.78 14.20
N PHE A 256 15.77 0.69 13.69
CA PHE A 256 15.85 0.32 12.28
C PHE A 256 14.60 0.86 11.57
N PHE A 257 14.77 1.92 10.76
CA PHE A 257 13.63 2.68 10.22
C PHE A 257 13.12 2.19 8.85
N ASN A 258 13.58 1.05 8.36
CA ASN A 258 12.93 0.39 7.23
C ASN A 258 11.54 -0.10 7.63
N PHE A 259 10.53 0.15 6.80
CA PHE A 259 9.17 -0.34 7.04
C PHE A 259 8.84 -1.63 6.27
N ARG A 260 9.61 -1.97 5.21
CA ARG A 260 9.46 -3.23 4.49
C ARG A 260 10.36 -4.30 5.11
N PRO A 261 9.78 -5.48 5.50
CA PRO A 261 10.46 -6.47 6.33
C PRO A 261 11.56 -7.28 5.65
N ASP A 262 11.36 -7.64 4.37
CA ASP A 262 12.09 -8.73 3.70
C ASP A 262 13.62 -8.60 3.73
N ARG A 263 14.14 -7.38 3.64
CA ARG A 263 15.58 -7.09 3.65
C ARG A 263 16.09 -6.52 4.98
N ALA A 264 15.24 -6.42 5.99
CA ALA A 264 15.64 -5.97 7.32
C ALA A 264 15.85 -7.13 8.32
N ARG A 265 15.31 -8.32 8.02
CA ARG A 265 15.30 -9.48 8.90
C ARG A 265 16.69 -9.94 9.30
N GLU A 266 17.57 -10.16 8.34
CA GLU A 266 18.88 -10.78 8.58
C GLU A 266 19.73 -9.92 9.50
N LEU A 267 19.89 -8.64 9.18
CA LEU A 267 20.67 -7.74 10.05
C LEU A 267 20.03 -7.57 11.43
N THR A 268 18.69 -7.56 11.52
CA THR A 268 18.00 -7.51 12.82
C THR A 268 18.29 -8.76 13.67
N ARG A 269 18.29 -9.96 13.07
CA ARG A 269 18.64 -11.21 13.77
C ARG A 269 20.04 -11.18 14.36
N THR A 270 21.00 -10.56 13.68
CA THR A 270 22.38 -10.45 14.21
C THR A 270 22.46 -9.69 15.53
N PHE A 271 21.55 -8.72 15.75
CA PHE A 271 21.49 -7.95 17.00
C PHE A 271 20.53 -8.54 18.04
N CYS A 272 19.45 -9.19 17.59
CA CYS A 272 18.32 -9.49 18.44
C CYS A 272 18.22 -10.95 18.89
N ASP A 273 18.52 -11.92 18.02
CA ASP A 273 18.37 -13.33 18.38
C ASP A 273 19.43 -13.75 19.40
N ASP A 274 19.05 -14.42 20.48
CA ASP A 274 19.98 -14.96 21.47
C ASP A 274 20.81 -16.08 20.88
N SER A 275 20.21 -16.94 20.06
CA SER A 275 20.90 -17.97 19.27
C SER A 275 21.04 -17.53 17.82
N PHE A 276 22.26 -17.31 17.38
CA PHE A 276 22.59 -16.89 16.02
C PHE A 276 23.77 -17.70 15.48
N ASP A 277 23.62 -18.24 14.28
CA ASP A 277 24.57 -19.17 13.64
C ASP A 277 25.06 -18.71 12.25
N GLY A 278 24.70 -17.50 11.81
CA GLY A 278 25.08 -16.98 10.49
C GLY A 278 26.58 -16.72 10.34
N PHE A 279 27.23 -16.20 11.39
CA PHE A 279 28.65 -15.97 11.52
C PHE A 279 29.04 -15.82 13.00
N ASP A 280 30.32 -15.84 13.32
CA ASP A 280 30.80 -15.60 14.68
C ASP A 280 30.75 -14.11 15.03
N ARG A 281 29.70 -13.72 15.75
CA ARG A 281 29.53 -12.34 16.26
C ARG A 281 30.02 -12.15 17.69
N GLY A 282 30.51 -13.24 18.34
CA GLY A 282 30.72 -13.25 19.78
C GLY A 282 29.42 -13.18 20.59
N ASP A 283 29.50 -12.64 21.80
CA ASP A 283 28.33 -12.42 22.65
C ASP A 283 27.39 -11.37 22.04
N ARG A 284 26.08 -11.57 22.19
CA ARG A 284 25.09 -10.62 21.71
C ARG A 284 25.21 -9.29 22.47
N ILE A 285 25.33 -8.19 21.74
CA ILE A 285 25.26 -6.83 22.29
C ILE A 285 23.81 -6.57 22.71
N LYS A 286 23.55 -6.43 23.99
CA LYS A 286 22.20 -6.18 24.51
C LYS A 286 21.82 -4.72 24.37
N THR A 287 20.95 -4.43 23.43
CA THR A 287 20.43 -3.11 23.10
C THR A 287 18.91 -3.05 23.29
N THR A 288 18.36 -1.84 23.42
CA THR A 288 16.93 -1.61 23.19
C THR A 288 16.72 -1.46 21.69
N PHE A 289 16.28 -2.54 21.03
CA PHE A 289 16.15 -2.58 19.58
C PHE A 289 14.70 -2.37 19.14
N VAL A 290 14.47 -1.40 18.28
CA VAL A 290 13.15 -1.06 17.73
C VAL A 290 13.16 -1.23 16.22
N CYS A 291 12.28 -2.09 15.70
CA CYS A 291 11.96 -2.22 14.30
C CYS A 291 10.80 -1.27 13.96
N PHE A 292 10.84 -0.60 12.81
CA PHE A 292 9.68 0.22 12.42
C PHE A 292 8.41 -0.61 12.26
N THR A 293 8.51 -1.76 11.62
CA THR A 293 7.40 -2.71 11.46
C THR A 293 7.78 -4.09 12.01
N GLU A 294 6.84 -5.01 12.07
CA GLU A 294 7.13 -6.40 12.41
C GLU A 294 7.88 -7.07 11.26
N TYR A 295 9.20 -7.25 11.41
CA TYR A 295 10.02 -7.87 10.37
C TYR A 295 9.87 -9.38 10.33
N ASP A 296 9.77 -10.01 11.50
CA ASP A 296 9.49 -11.43 11.67
C ASP A 296 9.09 -11.67 13.13
N ALA A 297 7.96 -12.34 13.36
CA ALA A 297 7.46 -12.60 14.70
C ALA A 297 8.39 -13.51 15.53
N THR A 298 9.26 -14.29 14.88
CA THR A 298 10.21 -15.18 15.53
C THR A 298 11.49 -14.50 16.02
N ILE A 299 11.75 -13.25 15.60
CA ILE A 299 12.90 -12.49 16.10
C ILE A 299 12.66 -12.10 17.55
N GLU A 300 13.60 -12.44 18.41
CA GLU A 300 13.56 -12.15 19.84
C GLU A 300 14.05 -10.72 20.15
N ASN A 301 13.92 -10.28 21.40
CA ASN A 301 14.56 -9.06 21.94
C ASN A 301 14.37 -7.78 21.12
N LYS A 302 13.22 -7.63 20.43
CA LYS A 302 12.87 -6.44 19.67
C LYS A 302 11.57 -5.80 20.17
N GLN A 303 11.39 -4.54 19.86
CA GLN A 303 10.11 -3.83 19.92
C GLN A 303 9.71 -3.44 18.50
N VAL A 304 8.42 -3.18 18.28
CA VAL A 304 7.86 -2.76 17.00
C VAL A 304 7.16 -1.41 17.18
N ALA A 305 7.55 -0.43 16.37
CA ALA A 305 6.99 0.92 16.43
C ALA A 305 5.59 0.99 15.78
N PHE A 306 5.44 0.45 14.59
CA PHE A 306 4.20 0.45 13.82
C PHE A 306 3.70 -0.99 13.66
N VAL A 307 2.87 -1.40 14.59
CA VAL A 307 2.25 -2.74 14.55
C VAL A 307 1.20 -2.76 13.46
N LYS A 308 1.14 -3.87 12.70
CA LYS A 308 0.07 -4.08 11.73
C LYS A 308 -1.25 -4.25 12.49
N GLU A 309 -2.16 -3.33 12.26
CA GLU A 309 -3.51 -3.43 12.81
C GLU A 309 -4.32 -4.44 12.01
N GLU A 310 -5.06 -5.29 12.73
CA GLU A 310 -6.05 -6.15 12.09
C GLU A 310 -7.21 -5.29 11.58
N ILE A 311 -7.59 -5.52 10.32
CA ILE A 311 -8.73 -4.85 9.71
C ILE A 311 -9.98 -5.60 10.15
N THR A 312 -10.54 -5.21 11.28
CA THR A 312 -11.75 -5.82 11.86
C THR A 312 -13.01 -5.09 11.42
N ASN A 313 -14.13 -5.76 11.54
CA ASN A 313 -15.47 -5.23 11.25
C ASN A 313 -15.58 -4.71 9.80
N THR A 314 -15.01 -5.49 8.87
CA THR A 314 -15.18 -5.24 7.43
C THR A 314 -16.64 -5.38 7.04
N PHE A 315 -17.02 -4.90 5.86
CA PHE A 315 -18.40 -5.00 5.36
C PHE A 315 -18.90 -6.45 5.38
N GLY A 316 -18.05 -7.42 4.99
CA GLY A 316 -18.38 -8.83 5.04
C GLY A 316 -18.65 -9.35 6.45
N GLU A 317 -17.79 -9.02 7.40
CA GLU A 317 -18.00 -9.36 8.82
C GLU A 317 -19.24 -8.68 9.42
N PHE A 318 -19.45 -7.41 9.07
CA PHE A 318 -20.62 -6.66 9.52
C PHE A 318 -21.92 -7.29 9.02
N LEU A 319 -21.99 -7.69 7.75
CA LEU A 319 -23.12 -8.41 7.18
C LEU A 319 -23.36 -9.74 7.92
N ALA A 320 -22.31 -10.52 8.16
CA ALA A 320 -22.40 -11.79 8.90
C ALA A 320 -22.95 -11.59 10.32
N LYS A 321 -22.40 -10.63 11.08
CA LYS A 321 -22.87 -10.26 12.42
C LYS A 321 -24.35 -9.84 12.46
N ASN A 322 -24.86 -9.30 11.37
CA ASN A 322 -26.27 -8.91 11.21
C ASN A 322 -27.15 -9.99 10.54
N GLY A 323 -26.63 -11.23 10.41
CA GLY A 323 -27.35 -12.37 9.83
C GLY A 323 -27.70 -12.20 8.35
N LYS A 324 -26.98 -11.33 7.63
CA LYS A 324 -27.17 -11.09 6.20
C LYS A 324 -26.38 -12.10 5.37
N LYS A 325 -26.97 -12.51 4.25
CA LYS A 325 -26.31 -13.41 3.29
C LYS A 325 -25.73 -12.62 2.14
N GLN A 326 -24.52 -13.00 1.73
CA GLN A 326 -23.79 -12.28 0.70
C GLN A 326 -23.18 -13.23 -0.33
N ALA A 327 -23.07 -12.78 -1.59
CA ALA A 327 -22.35 -13.45 -2.65
C ALA A 327 -21.17 -12.60 -3.12
N ARG A 328 -20.04 -13.25 -3.38
CA ARG A 328 -18.83 -12.67 -3.99
C ARG A 328 -18.62 -13.31 -5.34
N ILE A 329 -18.66 -12.52 -6.40
CA ILE A 329 -18.72 -13.02 -7.78
C ILE A 329 -17.64 -12.35 -8.60
N ALA A 330 -16.72 -13.14 -9.16
CA ALA A 330 -15.69 -12.64 -10.07
C ALA A 330 -15.10 -13.78 -10.89
N GLU A 331 -14.41 -13.44 -11.97
CA GLU A 331 -13.54 -14.39 -12.65
C GLU A 331 -12.15 -14.46 -11.98
N THR A 332 -11.34 -15.46 -12.34
CA THR A 332 -10.08 -15.83 -11.67
C THR A 332 -9.18 -14.63 -11.37
N GLU A 333 -9.00 -13.72 -12.34
CA GLU A 333 -8.10 -12.56 -12.21
C GLU A 333 -8.49 -11.61 -11.06
N LYS A 334 -9.77 -11.51 -10.75
CA LYS A 334 -10.29 -10.59 -9.74
C LYS A 334 -10.99 -11.28 -8.55
N TYR A 335 -10.89 -12.62 -8.48
CA TYR A 335 -11.49 -13.37 -7.38
C TYR A 335 -10.93 -13.01 -6.01
N ALA A 336 -9.60 -12.93 -5.88
CA ALA A 336 -8.96 -12.53 -4.63
C ALA A 336 -9.34 -11.11 -4.20
N HIS A 337 -9.63 -10.22 -5.17
CA HIS A 337 -10.00 -8.84 -4.88
C HIS A 337 -11.37 -8.74 -4.20
N VAL A 338 -12.39 -9.44 -4.69
CA VAL A 338 -13.73 -9.46 -4.06
C VAL A 338 -13.82 -10.38 -2.84
N THR A 339 -12.79 -11.16 -2.52
CA THR A 339 -12.73 -12.06 -1.36
C THR A 339 -11.67 -11.63 -0.36
N PHE A 340 -10.43 -12.06 -0.51
CA PHE A 340 -9.32 -11.82 0.41
C PHE A 340 -9.10 -10.33 0.71
N PHE A 341 -8.91 -9.50 -0.32
CA PHE A 341 -8.65 -8.07 -0.12
C PHE A 341 -9.88 -7.33 0.40
N PHE A 342 -11.06 -7.62 -0.13
CA PHE A 342 -12.32 -7.02 0.35
C PHE A 342 -12.64 -7.41 1.80
N ASN A 343 -12.17 -8.56 2.27
CA ASN A 343 -12.28 -9.01 3.65
C ASN A 343 -11.09 -8.58 4.53
N GLY A 344 -10.34 -7.56 4.13
CA GLY A 344 -9.25 -6.99 4.94
C GLY A 344 -8.02 -7.88 5.08
N GLY A 345 -7.79 -8.80 4.12
CA GLY A 345 -6.66 -9.73 4.12
C GLY A 345 -6.95 -11.04 4.85
N VAL A 346 -8.22 -11.37 5.04
CA VAL A 346 -8.68 -12.65 5.63
C VAL A 346 -9.16 -13.58 4.54
N GLU A 347 -8.53 -14.78 4.44
CA GLU A 347 -8.88 -15.78 3.42
C GLU A 347 -10.20 -16.50 3.74
N GLU A 348 -10.47 -16.77 4.99
CA GLU A 348 -11.67 -17.51 5.42
C GLU A 348 -12.95 -16.73 5.08
N PRO A 349 -13.95 -17.38 4.46
CA PRO A 349 -15.25 -16.75 4.19
C PRO A 349 -15.96 -16.36 5.49
N ASN A 350 -16.65 -15.24 5.48
CA ASN A 350 -17.54 -14.86 6.58
C ASN A 350 -18.76 -15.78 6.65
N GLU A 351 -19.41 -15.86 7.79
CA GLU A 351 -20.66 -16.60 7.91
C GLU A 351 -21.71 -16.02 6.94
N GLY A 352 -22.33 -16.90 6.14
CA GLY A 352 -23.30 -16.49 5.11
C GLY A 352 -22.69 -15.88 3.83
N GLU A 353 -21.35 -15.97 3.66
CA GLU A 353 -20.64 -15.57 2.44
C GLU A 353 -20.45 -16.76 1.49
N ASP A 354 -21.11 -16.70 0.34
CA ASP A 354 -20.86 -17.65 -0.75
C ASP A 354 -19.91 -17.03 -1.78
N ARG A 355 -18.94 -17.81 -2.25
CA ARG A 355 -17.95 -17.41 -3.24
C ARG A 355 -18.21 -18.11 -4.57
N ILE A 356 -18.44 -17.32 -5.62
CA ILE A 356 -18.79 -17.79 -6.96
C ILE A 356 -17.65 -17.40 -7.90
N LEU A 357 -16.73 -18.34 -8.09
CA LEU A 357 -15.61 -18.20 -9.00
C LEU A 357 -15.99 -18.66 -10.41
N VAL A 358 -15.75 -17.80 -11.40
CA VAL A 358 -15.76 -18.12 -12.82
C VAL A 358 -14.30 -18.20 -13.31
N LYS A 359 -13.98 -19.21 -14.13
CA LYS A 359 -12.60 -19.32 -14.64
C LYS A 359 -12.35 -18.30 -15.74
N SER A 360 -11.27 -17.55 -15.65
CA SER A 360 -10.80 -16.71 -16.75
C SER A 360 -10.37 -17.54 -17.94
N PRO A 361 -10.49 -17.03 -19.18
CA PRO A 361 -10.11 -17.76 -20.38
C PRO A 361 -8.61 -18.01 -20.42
N LYS A 362 -8.21 -19.18 -20.91
CA LYS A 362 -6.80 -19.59 -21.06
C LYS A 362 -6.23 -19.04 -22.36
N VAL A 363 -5.93 -17.76 -22.40
CA VAL A 363 -5.27 -17.06 -23.51
C VAL A 363 -3.94 -16.47 -23.05
N ALA A 364 -3.04 -16.17 -23.98
CA ALA A 364 -1.74 -15.58 -23.63
C ALA A 364 -1.91 -14.15 -23.11
N THR A 365 -2.76 -13.36 -23.75
CA THR A 365 -3.11 -11.99 -23.38
C THR A 365 -4.60 -11.77 -23.66
N TYR A 366 -5.25 -10.89 -22.91
CA TYR A 366 -6.72 -10.75 -22.95
C TYR A 366 -7.24 -9.92 -24.12
N ASP A 367 -6.37 -9.28 -24.91
CA ASP A 367 -6.73 -8.71 -26.22
C ASP A 367 -7.18 -9.78 -27.23
N LEU A 368 -6.75 -11.03 -27.05
CA LEU A 368 -7.19 -12.17 -27.86
C LEU A 368 -8.62 -12.63 -27.54
N LYS A 369 -9.13 -12.27 -26.37
CA LYS A 369 -10.50 -12.56 -25.93
C LYS A 369 -11.00 -11.44 -24.99
N PRO A 370 -11.37 -10.27 -25.55
CA PRO A 370 -11.69 -9.08 -24.76
C PRO A 370 -12.90 -9.23 -23.85
N GLU A 371 -13.89 -10.01 -24.23
CA GLU A 371 -15.04 -10.31 -23.39
C GLU A 371 -14.68 -11.14 -22.16
N MET A 372 -13.49 -11.75 -22.14
CA MET A 372 -13.01 -12.61 -21.05
C MET A 372 -14.10 -13.60 -20.61
N SER A 373 -14.49 -13.59 -19.34
CA SER A 373 -15.61 -14.38 -18.81
C SER A 373 -16.79 -13.52 -18.35
N ALA A 374 -16.88 -12.25 -18.79
CA ALA A 374 -17.89 -11.30 -18.32
C ALA A 374 -19.32 -11.83 -18.44
N TYR A 375 -19.67 -12.47 -19.56
CA TYR A 375 -21.03 -12.98 -19.75
C TYR A 375 -21.40 -14.09 -18.74
N GLU A 376 -20.46 -15.01 -18.44
CA GLU A 376 -20.70 -16.05 -17.43
C GLU A 376 -20.77 -15.45 -16.02
N VAL A 377 -19.90 -14.48 -15.69
CA VAL A 377 -19.93 -13.72 -14.44
C VAL A 377 -21.28 -13.01 -14.29
N CYS A 378 -21.76 -12.37 -15.35
CA CYS A 378 -23.07 -11.73 -15.40
C CYS A 378 -24.22 -12.72 -15.16
N ASP A 379 -24.19 -13.88 -15.82
CA ASP A 379 -25.22 -14.91 -15.64
C ASP A 379 -25.28 -15.42 -14.19
N LYS A 380 -24.11 -15.54 -13.53
CA LYS A 380 -24.06 -15.88 -12.09
C LYS A 380 -24.66 -14.78 -11.22
N LEU A 381 -24.40 -13.51 -11.52
CA LEU A 381 -25.01 -12.40 -10.80
C LEU A 381 -26.53 -12.37 -10.98
N VAL A 382 -27.02 -12.49 -12.23
CA VAL A 382 -28.45 -12.53 -12.53
C VAL A 382 -29.14 -13.68 -11.79
N ALA A 383 -28.53 -14.86 -11.78
CA ALA A 383 -29.02 -16.00 -11.02
C ALA A 383 -29.03 -15.74 -9.51
N ALA A 384 -27.99 -15.11 -8.98
CA ALA A 384 -27.91 -14.73 -7.56
C ALA A 384 -29.02 -13.74 -7.17
N ILE A 385 -29.24 -12.70 -7.97
CA ILE A 385 -30.32 -11.70 -7.76
C ILE A 385 -31.68 -12.40 -7.76
N LYS A 386 -31.96 -13.25 -8.76
CA LYS A 386 -33.26 -13.94 -8.92
C LYS A 386 -33.50 -15.05 -7.88
N SER A 387 -32.45 -15.50 -7.19
CA SER A 387 -32.54 -16.59 -6.21
C SER A 387 -33.25 -16.23 -4.90
N ASP A 388 -33.41 -14.93 -4.61
CA ASP A 388 -33.90 -14.40 -3.31
C ASP A 388 -33.06 -14.90 -2.10
N LYS A 389 -31.84 -15.43 -2.35
CA LYS A 389 -30.98 -15.98 -1.33
C LYS A 389 -30.16 -14.89 -0.63
N TYR A 390 -29.60 -13.95 -1.38
CA TYR A 390 -28.63 -12.99 -0.89
C TYR A 390 -29.24 -11.62 -0.61
N ASP A 391 -28.80 -11.01 0.47
CA ASP A 391 -29.10 -9.61 0.80
C ASP A 391 -28.15 -8.68 0.03
N VAL A 392 -26.89 -9.11 -0.16
CA VAL A 392 -25.85 -8.36 -0.87
C VAL A 392 -25.14 -9.23 -1.89
N ASN A 393 -24.87 -8.68 -3.07
CA ASN A 393 -24.02 -9.28 -4.09
C ASN A 393 -22.89 -8.29 -4.41
N VAL A 394 -21.63 -8.73 -4.26
CA VAL A 394 -20.44 -7.99 -4.67
C VAL A 394 -19.87 -8.65 -5.91
N ILE A 395 -19.79 -7.90 -7.00
CA ILE A 395 -19.32 -8.39 -8.29
C ILE A 395 -18.21 -7.51 -8.84
N ASN A 396 -17.24 -8.12 -9.50
CA ASN A 396 -16.20 -7.43 -10.25
C ASN A 396 -16.18 -7.91 -11.71
N PHE A 397 -16.20 -6.96 -12.64
CA PHE A 397 -15.92 -7.17 -14.05
C PHE A 397 -14.47 -6.77 -14.33
N ALA A 398 -13.63 -7.74 -14.63
CA ALA A 398 -12.18 -7.58 -14.79
C ALA A 398 -11.76 -6.89 -16.10
N ASN A 399 -12.65 -6.83 -17.06
CA ASN A 399 -12.34 -6.55 -18.46
C ASN A 399 -11.67 -5.19 -18.70
N PRO A 400 -12.16 -4.04 -18.17
CA PRO A 400 -11.54 -2.75 -18.47
C PRO A 400 -10.08 -2.69 -18.05
N ASP A 401 -9.76 -3.27 -16.90
CA ASP A 401 -8.39 -3.32 -16.38
C ASP A 401 -7.52 -4.32 -17.14
N MET A 402 -7.94 -5.58 -17.19
CA MET A 402 -7.11 -6.66 -17.74
C MET A 402 -6.84 -6.50 -19.22
N VAL A 403 -7.81 -6.02 -20.00
CA VAL A 403 -7.62 -5.72 -21.42
C VAL A 403 -6.89 -4.38 -21.60
N GLY A 404 -7.15 -3.39 -20.75
CA GLY A 404 -6.42 -2.12 -20.72
C GLY A 404 -4.91 -2.30 -20.60
N HIS A 405 -4.46 -3.22 -19.73
CA HIS A 405 -3.05 -3.56 -19.57
C HIS A 405 -2.36 -4.10 -20.82
N THR A 406 -3.12 -4.57 -21.82
CA THR A 406 -2.54 -5.03 -23.09
C THR A 406 -2.09 -3.89 -24.01
N GLY A 407 -2.59 -2.68 -23.80
CA GLY A 407 -2.34 -1.51 -24.66
C GLY A 407 -3.06 -1.57 -26.01
N VAL A 408 -3.93 -2.56 -26.25
CA VAL A 408 -4.66 -2.76 -27.50
C VAL A 408 -6.04 -2.12 -27.41
N ILE A 409 -6.16 -0.87 -27.90
CA ILE A 409 -7.39 -0.06 -27.74
C ILE A 409 -8.62 -0.72 -28.34
N GLU A 410 -8.53 -1.29 -29.55
CA GLU A 410 -9.66 -1.95 -30.21
C GLU A 410 -10.18 -3.14 -29.41
N ALA A 411 -9.29 -3.82 -28.69
CA ALA A 411 -9.67 -4.90 -27.78
C ALA A 411 -10.34 -4.35 -26.51
N ALA A 412 -9.78 -3.29 -25.95
CA ALA A 412 -10.36 -2.63 -24.78
C ALA A 412 -11.77 -2.07 -25.07
N VAL A 413 -11.99 -1.47 -26.23
CA VAL A 413 -13.31 -1.03 -26.70
C VAL A 413 -14.33 -2.18 -26.68
N LYS A 414 -13.95 -3.35 -27.25
CA LYS A 414 -14.83 -4.56 -27.23
C LYS A 414 -15.07 -5.07 -25.80
N ALA A 415 -14.05 -5.00 -24.96
CA ALA A 415 -14.17 -5.37 -23.55
C ALA A 415 -15.19 -4.50 -22.81
N ILE A 416 -15.13 -3.18 -23.02
CA ILE A 416 -16.08 -2.20 -22.46
C ILE A 416 -17.51 -2.45 -22.99
N GLU A 417 -17.68 -2.69 -24.30
CA GLU A 417 -18.99 -2.98 -24.89
C GLU A 417 -19.60 -4.27 -24.31
N ALA A 418 -18.80 -5.32 -24.09
CA ALA A 418 -19.27 -6.55 -23.45
C ALA A 418 -19.69 -6.33 -21.99
N VAL A 419 -18.96 -5.49 -21.26
CA VAL A 419 -19.34 -5.12 -19.89
C VAL A 419 -20.62 -4.30 -19.87
N ASP A 420 -20.82 -3.34 -20.80
CA ASP A 420 -22.03 -2.55 -20.90
C ASP A 420 -23.29 -3.43 -21.11
N GLU A 421 -23.18 -4.45 -21.98
CA GLU A 421 -24.26 -5.44 -22.16
C GLU A 421 -24.56 -6.20 -20.85
N CYS A 422 -23.50 -6.58 -20.10
CA CYS A 422 -23.65 -7.27 -18.82
C CYS A 422 -24.29 -6.39 -17.76
N VAL A 423 -23.91 -5.12 -17.68
CA VAL A 423 -24.53 -4.13 -16.80
C VAL A 423 -26.04 -4.02 -17.10
N GLY A 424 -26.41 -4.01 -18.39
CA GLY A 424 -27.82 -3.97 -18.82
C GLY A 424 -28.61 -5.17 -18.34
N LYS A 425 -28.09 -6.40 -18.50
CA LYS A 425 -28.75 -7.62 -18.03
C LYS A 425 -28.91 -7.64 -16.51
N ALA A 426 -27.88 -7.22 -15.78
CA ALA A 426 -27.92 -7.12 -14.32
C ALA A 426 -28.94 -6.08 -13.86
N TYR A 427 -28.98 -4.92 -14.49
CA TYR A 427 -29.94 -3.86 -14.21
C TYR A 427 -31.40 -4.30 -14.39
N GLU A 428 -31.74 -4.99 -15.48
CA GLU A 428 -33.09 -5.51 -15.69
C GLU A 428 -33.46 -6.58 -14.64
N ALA A 429 -32.57 -7.50 -14.31
CA ALA A 429 -32.82 -8.48 -13.25
C ALA A 429 -33.00 -7.83 -11.87
N LEU A 430 -32.25 -6.76 -11.60
CA LEU A 430 -32.34 -5.98 -10.36
C LEU A 430 -33.70 -5.27 -10.24
N LYS A 431 -34.18 -4.66 -11.33
CA LYS A 431 -35.53 -4.01 -11.38
C LYS A 431 -36.63 -5.02 -11.14
N GLU A 432 -36.57 -6.20 -11.74
CA GLU A 432 -37.54 -7.29 -11.52
C GLU A 432 -37.60 -7.70 -10.03
N ALA A 433 -36.46 -7.64 -9.32
CA ALA A 433 -36.36 -7.98 -7.91
C ALA A 433 -36.58 -6.80 -6.95
N ASP A 434 -36.96 -5.61 -7.44
CA ASP A 434 -37.05 -4.37 -6.67
C ASP A 434 -35.76 -4.07 -5.87
N GLY A 435 -34.61 -4.43 -6.44
CA GLY A 435 -33.29 -4.27 -5.83
C GLY A 435 -32.70 -2.88 -6.06
N GLN A 436 -31.54 -2.64 -5.47
CA GLN A 436 -30.76 -1.42 -5.63
C GLN A 436 -29.28 -1.74 -5.90
N MET A 437 -28.58 -0.85 -6.60
CA MET A 437 -27.20 -1.11 -7.00
C MET A 437 -26.34 0.15 -6.85
N PHE A 438 -25.10 -0.04 -6.40
CA PHE A 438 -24.03 0.94 -6.46
C PHE A 438 -23.00 0.48 -7.46
N ILE A 439 -22.76 1.26 -8.52
CA ILE A 439 -21.72 0.98 -9.53
C ILE A 439 -20.53 1.88 -9.23
N CYS A 440 -19.35 1.30 -9.22
CA CYS A 440 -18.08 2.02 -9.07
C CYS A 440 -16.96 1.36 -9.89
N ALA A 441 -15.80 1.96 -9.86
CA ALA A 441 -14.53 1.30 -10.21
C ALA A 441 -13.55 1.44 -9.04
N ASP A 442 -12.51 0.67 -9.02
CA ASP A 442 -11.49 0.65 -7.98
C ASP A 442 -10.27 1.50 -8.31
N HIS A 443 -10.03 1.79 -9.59
CA HIS A 443 -9.04 2.71 -10.15
C HIS A 443 -9.33 2.96 -11.64
N GLY A 444 -8.57 3.85 -12.27
CA GLY A 444 -8.61 4.05 -13.72
C GLY A 444 -7.54 3.22 -14.44
N ASN A 445 -7.82 2.87 -15.71
CA ASN A 445 -6.93 2.22 -16.66
C ASN A 445 -7.39 2.47 -18.10
N ALA A 446 -8.56 1.94 -18.49
CA ALA A 446 -9.05 1.91 -19.87
C ALA A 446 -9.43 3.29 -20.44
N GLU A 447 -9.57 4.31 -19.62
CA GLU A 447 -9.85 5.69 -20.04
C GLU A 447 -8.60 6.45 -20.51
N TYR A 448 -7.39 5.85 -20.37
CA TYR A 448 -6.13 6.45 -20.78
C TYR A 448 -5.14 5.38 -21.24
N MET A 449 -5.19 5.02 -22.51
CA MET A 449 -4.39 3.92 -23.10
C MET A 449 -3.31 4.39 -24.09
N ILE A 450 -3.17 5.70 -24.28
CA ILE A 450 -2.08 6.30 -25.10
C ILE A 450 -1.46 7.40 -24.26
N ASP A 451 -0.15 7.34 -24.11
CA ASP A 451 0.63 8.42 -23.50
C ASP A 451 0.62 9.66 -24.42
N GLU A 452 0.25 10.82 -23.87
CA GLU A 452 0.04 12.05 -24.65
C GLU A 452 1.35 12.63 -25.23
N GLU A 453 2.46 12.42 -24.54
CA GLU A 453 3.76 12.95 -24.93
C GLU A 453 4.47 12.02 -25.92
N THR A 454 4.54 10.74 -25.60
CA THR A 454 5.27 9.76 -26.39
C THR A 454 4.45 9.18 -27.55
N LYS A 455 3.10 9.25 -27.45
CA LYS A 455 2.14 8.60 -28.35
C LYS A 455 2.25 7.07 -28.39
N GLU A 456 2.95 6.49 -27.43
CA GLU A 456 3.07 5.05 -27.25
C GLU A 456 1.90 4.50 -26.42
N PRO A 457 1.62 3.19 -26.47
CA PRO A 457 0.62 2.56 -25.60
C PRO A 457 0.94 2.79 -24.12
N PHE A 458 -0.04 3.27 -23.37
CA PHE A 458 0.01 3.40 -21.92
C PHE A 458 -0.75 2.23 -21.30
N THR A 459 -0.09 1.43 -20.48
CA THR A 459 -0.61 0.18 -19.92
C THR A 459 -0.69 0.17 -18.39
N ALA A 460 -0.36 1.27 -17.75
CA ALA A 460 -0.42 1.41 -16.30
C ALA A 460 -1.79 1.94 -15.86
N HIS A 461 -2.05 1.90 -14.56
CA HIS A 461 -3.21 2.57 -13.97
C HIS A 461 -3.06 4.09 -14.03
N THR A 462 -4.16 4.79 -13.78
CA THR A 462 -4.19 6.24 -13.78
C THR A 462 -4.56 6.80 -12.40
N THR A 463 -4.40 8.10 -12.23
CA THR A 463 -4.90 8.84 -11.08
C THR A 463 -6.27 9.48 -11.35
N ASN A 464 -6.89 9.19 -12.49
CA ASN A 464 -8.19 9.72 -12.84
C ASN A 464 -9.28 9.27 -11.85
N PRO A 465 -10.32 10.08 -11.62
CA PRO A 465 -11.46 9.69 -10.81
C PRO A 465 -12.23 8.54 -11.45
N VAL A 466 -13.05 7.89 -10.65
CA VAL A 466 -13.90 6.78 -11.07
C VAL A 466 -15.38 7.13 -10.94
N PRO A 467 -16.32 6.47 -11.67
CA PRO A 467 -17.74 6.72 -11.51
C PRO A 467 -18.27 6.15 -10.20
N PHE A 468 -19.15 6.90 -9.52
CA PHE A 468 -20.01 6.44 -8.44
C PHE A 468 -21.47 6.68 -8.86
N ILE A 469 -22.23 5.61 -9.05
CA ILE A 469 -23.60 5.66 -9.58
C ILE A 469 -24.54 4.90 -8.65
N LEU A 470 -25.58 5.56 -8.18
CA LEU A 470 -26.62 4.95 -7.33
C LEU A 470 -27.87 4.62 -8.15
N VAL A 471 -28.06 3.34 -8.45
CA VAL A 471 -29.08 2.85 -9.38
C VAL A 471 -30.26 2.23 -8.64
N ASN A 472 -31.49 2.61 -9.05
CA ASN A 472 -32.76 2.05 -8.58
C ASN A 472 -32.94 2.09 -7.05
N ALA A 473 -32.34 3.07 -6.38
CA ALA A 473 -32.57 3.37 -4.97
C ALA A 473 -33.80 4.33 -4.80
N ASP A 474 -34.06 4.73 -3.56
CA ASP A 474 -35.09 5.77 -3.30
C ASP A 474 -34.75 7.03 -4.09
N PRO A 475 -35.67 7.54 -4.93
CA PRO A 475 -35.43 8.73 -5.76
C PRO A 475 -35.13 10.03 -4.97
N ALA A 476 -35.36 10.04 -3.66
CA ALA A 476 -35.00 11.17 -2.79
C ALA A 476 -33.48 11.25 -2.54
N TYR A 477 -32.76 10.17 -2.74
CA TYR A 477 -31.31 10.16 -2.55
C TYR A 477 -30.56 10.82 -3.72
N LYS A 478 -29.55 11.60 -3.35
CA LYS A 478 -28.46 12.10 -4.19
C LYS A 478 -27.15 11.59 -3.64
N LEU A 479 -26.06 11.76 -4.38
CA LEU A 479 -24.72 11.44 -3.93
C LEU A 479 -23.92 12.72 -3.64
N LYS A 480 -23.12 12.70 -2.58
CA LYS A 480 -22.13 13.74 -2.27
C LYS A 480 -20.99 13.67 -3.28
N GLU A 481 -20.50 14.83 -3.68
CA GLU A 481 -19.23 14.96 -4.40
C GLU A 481 -18.02 14.63 -3.49
N ASP A 482 -16.86 14.46 -4.11
CA ASP A 482 -15.57 14.28 -3.43
C ASP A 482 -15.45 13.06 -2.52
N GLY A 483 -16.30 12.05 -2.70
CA GLY A 483 -16.20 10.78 -1.99
C GLY A 483 -15.01 9.93 -2.45
N CYS A 484 -14.66 8.93 -1.65
CA CYS A 484 -13.62 7.95 -1.95
C CYS A 484 -14.10 6.50 -1.77
N LEU A 485 -13.26 5.53 -2.13
CA LEU A 485 -13.62 4.11 -2.06
C LEU A 485 -13.99 3.65 -0.64
N ALA A 486 -13.43 4.26 0.39
CA ALA A 486 -13.75 3.96 1.78
C ALA A 486 -15.19 4.33 2.20
N ASP A 487 -15.86 5.19 1.43
CA ASP A 487 -17.23 5.64 1.70
C ASP A 487 -18.30 4.69 1.15
N ILE A 488 -17.90 3.70 0.35
CA ILE A 488 -18.84 2.78 -0.32
C ILE A 488 -19.52 1.85 0.70
N ALA A 489 -18.79 1.17 1.59
CA ALA A 489 -19.43 0.31 2.58
C ALA A 489 -20.38 1.09 3.52
N PRO A 490 -20.00 2.24 4.09
CA PRO A 490 -20.94 3.12 4.80
C PRO A 490 -22.20 3.46 4.02
N THR A 491 -22.05 3.76 2.73
CA THR A 491 -23.19 4.07 1.84
C THR A 491 -24.12 2.88 1.67
N LEU A 492 -23.57 1.67 1.44
CA LEU A 492 -24.36 0.45 1.32
C LEU A 492 -25.07 0.08 2.63
N ILE A 493 -24.43 0.27 3.77
CA ILE A 493 -25.00 0.03 5.10
C ILE A 493 -26.21 0.94 5.32
N GLU A 494 -26.10 2.24 5.00
CA GLU A 494 -27.22 3.19 5.10
C GLU A 494 -28.34 2.83 4.12
N LEU A 495 -28.03 2.46 2.87
CA LEU A 495 -29.02 1.98 1.88
C LEU A 495 -29.79 0.77 2.37
N MET A 496 -29.18 -0.08 3.18
CA MET A 496 -29.82 -1.26 3.78
C MET A 496 -30.56 -0.93 5.08
N GLY A 497 -30.59 0.33 5.52
CA GLY A 497 -31.24 0.78 6.73
C GLY A 497 -30.57 0.30 8.01
N MET A 498 -29.27 0.07 7.98
CA MET A 498 -28.48 -0.39 9.13
C MET A 498 -27.58 0.74 9.67
N GLU A 499 -27.13 0.58 10.92
CA GLU A 499 -26.22 1.54 11.57
C GLU A 499 -24.76 1.18 11.27
N GLN A 500 -23.98 2.18 10.85
CA GLN A 500 -22.55 2.03 10.55
C GLN A 500 -21.75 1.68 11.82
N PRO A 501 -20.86 0.67 11.77
CA PRO A 501 -20.01 0.36 12.91
C PRO A 501 -18.91 1.42 13.10
N SER A 502 -18.47 1.60 14.35
CA SER A 502 -17.50 2.64 14.74
C SER A 502 -16.12 2.50 14.07
N GLU A 503 -15.74 1.30 13.69
CA GLU A 503 -14.47 1.00 13.02
C GLU A 503 -14.44 1.51 11.57
N MET A 504 -15.59 1.68 10.94
CA MET A 504 -15.69 2.29 9.63
C MET A 504 -15.67 3.82 9.79
N THR A 505 -14.58 4.45 9.37
CA THR A 505 -14.41 5.91 9.45
C THR A 505 -14.80 6.64 8.17
N GLY A 506 -15.09 5.90 7.09
CA GLY A 506 -15.70 6.44 5.88
C GLY A 506 -17.09 7.03 6.19
N THR A 507 -17.58 7.88 5.31
CA THR A 507 -18.88 8.54 5.49
C THR A 507 -19.82 8.14 4.36
N SER A 508 -21.09 7.88 4.69
CA SER A 508 -22.09 7.63 3.65
C SER A 508 -22.18 8.80 2.66
N LEU A 509 -22.23 8.46 1.38
CA LEU A 509 -22.37 9.42 0.27
C LEU A 509 -23.82 9.87 0.06
N LEU A 510 -24.78 9.27 0.77
CA LEU A 510 -26.19 9.59 0.59
C LEU A 510 -26.56 10.96 1.16
N VAL A 511 -27.32 11.71 0.37
CA VAL A 511 -27.93 12.99 0.75
C VAL A 511 -29.42 12.93 0.35
N LYS A 512 -30.31 13.33 1.24
CA LYS A 512 -31.75 13.49 0.96
C LYS A 512 -32.09 14.93 0.62
#